data_92351243c645e7d48744dbebbad75a73
#
_entry.id   92351243c645e7d48744dbebbad75a73
#
_cell.length_a   1.000
_cell.length_b   1.000
_cell.length_c   1.000
_cell.angle_alpha   90.00
_cell.angle_beta   90.00
_cell.angle_gamma   90.00
#
_symmetry.space_group_name_H-M   'P 1'
#
loop_
_entity.id
_entity.type
_entity.pdbx_description
1 polymer ?
#
loop_
_entity_poly.entity_id
_entity_poly.type
_entity_poly.pdbx_seq_one_letter_code
_entity_poly.pdbx_strand_id
1 'polypeptide(L)'
;MDCSREVAKIKKRENLPIFNAQREEEILNRVAQEAGEYGDAARMLYASIMQASRALQHGALHSGKELRRQIQTTGKPILSEKKPVVACPGVAGSFSHQAAMRLYPGSKAAFYPVFEDVFSAVDRDEADFGVIPVENSSAGSVSDVYDLLLRYRFSIVGAAHLSIRHFLCASENASLKTVKQVYSHPQALSQCSLKIKAHGLKPVNYSNTAAAAEMVAMEKNPALAAICSREAAKEYGLNILEENVQNSSANQTRFVAISKALSIPDDADKISLCFSLNHTTGSLYSVLGRFAMLGLNLTKIESRPIPDRKFEHYFEYFFYLDFIGSVRDDKVLDLICALSDELPGFSFLGNYREAE
;
A
#
# COMPACT_ATOMS: atom_id res chain seq x y z
N MET A 1 -19.25 -27.37 16.04
CA MET A 1 -19.76 -26.43 15.02
C MET A 1 -21.17 -25.92 15.35
N ASP A 2 -22.11 -26.84 15.69
CA ASP A 2 -23.48 -26.41 16.03
C ASP A 2 -23.56 -25.60 17.31
N CYS A 3 -22.78 -25.93 18.34
CA CYS A 3 -22.67 -25.11 19.55
C CYS A 3 -22.28 -23.66 19.30
N SER A 4 -21.37 -23.40 18.35
CA SER A 4 -20.95 -22.02 18.02
C SER A 4 -22.09 -21.20 17.42
N ARG A 5 -22.95 -21.82 16.61
CA ARG A 5 -24.15 -21.17 16.05
C ARG A 5 -25.21 -20.90 17.12
N GLU A 6 -25.39 -21.81 18.05
CA GLU A 6 -26.33 -21.60 19.18
C GLU A 6 -25.83 -20.50 20.12
N VAL A 7 -24.53 -20.46 20.41
CA VAL A 7 -23.92 -19.35 21.16
C VAL A 7 -24.13 -18.01 20.45
N ALA A 8 -23.98 -17.95 19.12
CA ALA A 8 -24.23 -16.75 18.34
C ALA A 8 -25.69 -16.26 18.50
N LYS A 9 -26.69 -17.17 18.45
CA LYS A 9 -28.09 -16.84 18.64
C LYS A 9 -28.35 -16.24 20.04
N ILE A 10 -27.76 -16.84 21.07
CA ILE A 10 -27.88 -16.35 22.46
C ILE A 10 -27.26 -14.98 22.59
N LYS A 11 -26.02 -14.76 22.10
CA LYS A 11 -25.35 -13.48 22.14
C LYS A 11 -26.13 -12.39 21.43
N LYS A 12 -26.74 -12.71 20.27
CA LYS A 12 -27.61 -11.79 19.54
C LYS A 12 -28.85 -11.40 20.35
N ARG A 13 -29.51 -12.39 20.96
CA ARG A 13 -30.72 -12.17 21.77
C ARG A 13 -30.44 -11.29 22.98
N GLU A 14 -29.28 -11.51 23.62
CA GLU A 14 -28.90 -10.83 24.86
C GLU A 14 -28.00 -9.60 24.61
N ASN A 15 -27.81 -9.23 23.34
CA ASN A 15 -26.95 -8.10 22.91
C ASN A 15 -25.52 -8.18 23.48
N LEU A 16 -24.95 -9.39 23.54
CA LEU A 16 -23.59 -9.63 24.03
C LEU A 16 -22.59 -9.58 22.87
N PRO A 17 -21.37 -9.06 23.11
CA PRO A 17 -20.32 -9.04 22.08
C PRO A 17 -19.86 -10.46 21.72
N ILE A 18 -19.49 -10.69 20.47
CA ILE A 18 -18.93 -11.96 20.01
C ILE A 18 -17.58 -12.22 20.67
N PHE A 19 -16.72 -11.21 20.67
CA PHE A 19 -15.43 -11.26 21.35
C PHE A 19 -15.52 -10.67 22.76
N ASN A 20 -15.04 -11.42 23.75
CA ASN A 20 -14.86 -10.98 25.12
C ASN A 20 -13.48 -11.45 25.61
N ALA A 21 -12.52 -10.51 25.59
CA ALA A 21 -11.12 -10.78 25.91
C ALA A 21 -10.94 -11.37 27.33
N GLN A 22 -11.62 -10.81 28.33
CA GLN A 22 -11.52 -11.31 29.70
C GLN A 22 -11.99 -12.75 29.83
N ARG A 23 -13.15 -13.06 29.25
CA ARG A 23 -13.73 -14.41 29.31
C ARG A 23 -12.88 -15.44 28.57
N GLU A 24 -12.33 -15.07 27.43
CA GLU A 24 -11.44 -15.95 26.69
C GLU A 24 -10.15 -16.22 27.47
N GLU A 25 -9.57 -15.20 28.08
CA GLU A 25 -8.35 -15.34 28.89
C GLU A 25 -8.59 -16.23 30.12
N GLU A 26 -9.75 -16.10 30.81
CA GLU A 26 -10.15 -16.99 31.90
C GLU A 26 -10.21 -18.46 31.46
N ILE A 27 -10.78 -18.72 30.27
CA ILE A 27 -10.88 -20.08 29.72
C ILE A 27 -9.49 -20.61 29.38
N LEU A 28 -8.65 -19.81 28.72
CA LEU A 28 -7.30 -20.21 28.35
C LEU A 28 -6.42 -20.52 29.56
N ASN A 29 -6.51 -19.71 30.61
CA ASN A 29 -5.78 -19.95 31.85
C ASN A 29 -6.23 -21.23 32.56
N ARG A 30 -7.54 -21.48 32.62
CA ARG A 30 -8.08 -22.71 33.18
C ARG A 30 -7.61 -23.95 32.41
N VAL A 31 -7.71 -23.94 31.08
CA VAL A 31 -7.28 -25.04 30.23
C VAL A 31 -5.78 -25.30 30.36
N ALA A 32 -4.97 -24.23 30.42
CA ALA A 32 -3.53 -24.40 30.63
C ALA A 32 -3.20 -25.03 31.99
N GLN A 33 -3.92 -24.65 33.03
CA GLN A 33 -3.76 -25.23 34.39
C GLN A 33 -4.17 -26.68 34.41
N GLU A 34 -5.32 -27.05 33.82
CA GLU A 34 -5.82 -28.45 33.76
C GLU A 34 -4.90 -29.37 32.94
N ALA A 35 -4.21 -28.84 31.92
CA ALA A 35 -3.29 -29.59 31.08
C ALA A 35 -1.89 -29.82 31.71
N GLY A 36 -1.57 -29.19 32.83
CA GLY A 36 -0.30 -29.36 33.55
C GLY A 36 0.92 -29.07 32.69
N GLU A 37 1.80 -30.03 32.47
CA GLU A 37 3.01 -29.90 31.67
C GLU A 37 2.75 -29.54 30.19
N TYR A 38 1.57 -29.79 29.68
CA TYR A 38 1.14 -29.45 28.30
C TYR A 38 0.34 -28.16 28.26
N GLY A 39 0.40 -27.30 29.30
CA GLY A 39 -0.42 -26.11 29.45
C GLY A 39 -0.28 -25.12 28.29
N ASP A 40 0.93 -24.85 27.84
CA ASP A 40 1.16 -23.92 26.72
C ASP A 40 0.60 -24.45 25.39
N ALA A 41 0.76 -25.77 25.13
CA ALA A 41 0.20 -26.40 23.95
C ALA A 41 -1.33 -26.41 23.97
N ALA A 42 -1.93 -26.72 25.12
CA ALA A 42 -3.36 -26.67 25.29
C ALA A 42 -3.95 -25.28 25.13
N ARG A 43 -3.29 -24.24 25.69
CA ARG A 43 -3.63 -22.85 25.51
C ARG A 43 -3.66 -22.43 24.04
N MET A 44 -2.63 -22.80 23.27
CA MET A 44 -2.53 -22.50 21.84
C MET A 44 -3.65 -23.18 21.02
N LEU A 45 -3.92 -24.45 21.28
CA LEU A 45 -4.99 -25.19 20.62
C LEU A 45 -6.38 -24.60 20.92
N TYR A 46 -6.67 -24.31 22.20
CA TYR A 46 -7.93 -23.70 22.58
C TYR A 46 -8.12 -22.29 22.03
N ALA A 47 -7.07 -21.48 21.98
CA ALA A 47 -7.09 -20.18 21.31
C ALA A 47 -7.51 -20.31 19.84
N SER A 48 -6.97 -21.30 19.13
CA SER A 48 -7.34 -21.59 17.73
C SER A 48 -8.79 -22.06 17.59
N ILE A 49 -9.28 -22.91 18.50
CA ILE A 49 -10.67 -23.37 18.53
C ILE A 49 -11.63 -22.18 18.77
N MET A 50 -11.30 -21.32 19.73
CA MET A 50 -12.11 -20.13 20.04
C MET A 50 -12.13 -19.16 18.88
N GLN A 51 -11.02 -18.98 18.19
CA GLN A 51 -10.92 -18.18 16.98
C GLN A 51 -11.82 -18.73 15.85
N ALA A 52 -11.78 -20.03 15.59
CA ALA A 52 -12.68 -20.68 14.62
C ALA A 52 -14.16 -20.53 15.02
N SER A 53 -14.47 -20.65 16.31
CA SER A 53 -15.82 -20.43 16.84
C SER A 53 -16.31 -19.01 16.63
N ARG A 54 -15.45 -17.99 16.86
CA ARG A 54 -15.80 -16.59 16.59
C ARG A 54 -16.07 -16.35 15.10
N ALA A 55 -15.23 -16.86 14.22
CA ALA A 55 -15.43 -16.73 12.78
C ALA A 55 -16.81 -17.25 12.35
N LEU A 56 -17.24 -18.40 12.88
CA LEU A 56 -18.58 -18.96 12.64
C LEU A 56 -19.70 -18.08 13.22
N GLN A 57 -19.49 -17.49 14.40
CA GLN A 57 -20.47 -16.59 15.02
C GLN A 57 -20.62 -15.29 14.19
N HIS A 58 -19.51 -14.71 13.73
CA HIS A 58 -19.54 -13.52 12.88
C HIS A 58 -20.27 -13.79 11.54
N GLY A 59 -19.98 -14.92 10.88
CA GLY A 59 -20.69 -15.32 9.66
C GLY A 59 -22.19 -15.50 9.90
N ALA A 60 -22.57 -16.21 10.99
CA ALA A 60 -23.98 -16.46 11.32
C ALA A 60 -24.77 -15.17 11.68
N LEU A 61 -24.10 -14.14 12.19
CA LEU A 61 -24.71 -12.86 12.59
C LEU A 61 -24.60 -11.77 11.55
N HIS A 62 -23.88 -12.01 10.47
CA HIS A 62 -23.51 -11.01 9.44
C HIS A 62 -22.95 -9.75 10.09
N SER A 63 -21.87 -9.91 10.84
CA SER A 63 -21.15 -8.83 11.52
C SER A 63 -20.68 -7.74 10.56
N GLY A 64 -20.28 -6.57 11.07
CA GLY A 64 -19.77 -5.44 10.27
C GLY A 64 -20.81 -4.91 9.30
N LYS A 65 -22.06 -4.77 9.72
CA LYS A 65 -23.20 -4.44 8.84
C LYS A 65 -22.98 -3.16 8.03
N GLU A 66 -22.39 -2.15 8.63
CA GLU A 66 -22.16 -0.86 7.95
C GLU A 66 -21.10 -1.01 6.86
N LEU A 67 -19.96 -1.64 7.17
CA LEU A 67 -18.92 -1.91 6.19
C LEU A 67 -19.43 -2.84 5.08
N ARG A 68 -20.18 -3.88 5.44
CA ARG A 68 -20.82 -4.79 4.48
C ARG A 68 -21.75 -4.03 3.55
N ARG A 69 -22.60 -3.17 4.09
CA ARG A 69 -23.51 -2.33 3.30
C ARG A 69 -22.72 -1.41 2.37
N GLN A 70 -21.70 -0.74 2.89
CA GLN A 70 -20.82 0.14 2.09
C GLN A 70 -20.20 -0.62 0.93
N ILE A 71 -19.58 -1.80 1.17
CA ILE A 71 -18.97 -2.62 0.13
C ILE A 71 -20.01 -3.09 -0.91
N GLN A 72 -21.16 -3.59 -0.47
CA GLN A 72 -22.20 -4.13 -1.34
C GLN A 72 -22.93 -3.05 -2.18
N THR A 73 -23.02 -1.82 -1.67
CA THR A 73 -23.61 -0.69 -2.39
C THR A 73 -22.61 0.09 -3.22
N THR A 74 -21.33 -0.22 -3.09
CA THR A 74 -20.26 0.43 -3.87
C THR A 74 -20.41 0.05 -5.35
N GLY A 75 -20.57 1.07 -6.17
CA GLY A 75 -20.64 0.92 -7.62
C GLY A 75 -19.29 0.62 -8.25
N LYS A 76 -19.33 0.21 -9.52
CA LYS A 76 -18.15 0.18 -10.39
C LYS A 76 -17.59 1.60 -10.54
N PRO A 77 -16.29 1.74 -10.84
CA PRO A 77 -15.73 3.05 -11.17
C PRO A 77 -16.60 3.72 -12.24
N ILE A 78 -17.22 4.83 -11.90
CA ILE A 78 -17.91 5.64 -12.91
C ILE A 78 -16.82 6.34 -13.71
N LEU A 79 -16.43 5.75 -14.84
CA LEU A 79 -15.66 6.46 -15.83
C LEU A 79 -16.63 7.54 -16.38
N SER A 80 -16.47 8.75 -15.89
CA SER A 80 -17.13 9.94 -16.45
C SER A 80 -16.80 10.02 -17.94
N GLU A 81 -17.71 10.57 -18.76
CA GLU A 81 -17.41 10.88 -20.16
C GLU A 81 -16.23 11.87 -20.30
N LYS A 82 -15.92 12.60 -19.24
CA LYS A 82 -14.73 13.44 -19.14
C LYS A 82 -13.52 12.62 -18.74
N LYS A 83 -12.40 12.85 -19.42
CA LYS A 83 -11.10 12.29 -19.04
C LYS A 83 -10.78 12.70 -17.60
N PRO A 84 -10.48 11.74 -16.70
CA PRO A 84 -10.21 12.07 -15.31
C PRO A 84 -8.93 12.89 -15.17
N VAL A 85 -8.91 13.73 -14.15
CA VAL A 85 -7.69 14.43 -13.71
C VAL A 85 -7.00 13.56 -12.66
N VAL A 86 -5.72 13.25 -12.89
CA VAL A 86 -4.91 12.41 -12.01
C VAL A 86 -3.76 13.22 -11.42
N ALA A 87 -3.77 13.39 -10.12
CA ALA A 87 -2.68 14.04 -9.39
C ALA A 87 -1.48 13.10 -9.23
N CYS A 88 -0.29 13.59 -9.54
CA CYS A 88 0.95 12.84 -9.47
C CYS A 88 2.03 13.64 -8.74
N PRO A 89 2.85 13.03 -7.89
CA PRO A 89 4.04 13.68 -7.35
C PRO A 89 5.11 13.80 -8.43
N GLY A 90 5.82 14.94 -8.43
CA GLY A 90 6.92 15.22 -9.36
C GLY A 90 6.51 16.03 -10.58
N VAL A 91 7.04 15.69 -11.74
CA VAL A 91 6.87 16.43 -13.01
C VAL A 91 6.54 15.46 -14.16
N ALA A 92 6.28 15.99 -15.36
CA ALA A 92 6.07 15.17 -16.56
C ALA A 92 7.23 14.20 -16.77
N GLY A 93 6.94 12.99 -17.28
CA GLY A 93 7.93 11.94 -17.48
C GLY A 93 8.37 11.19 -16.19
N SER A 94 7.94 11.63 -15.00
CA SER A 94 8.24 10.91 -13.74
C SER A 94 7.63 9.50 -13.73
N PHE A 95 8.14 8.61 -12.86
CA PHE A 95 7.57 7.27 -12.71
C PHE A 95 6.12 7.31 -12.21
N SER A 96 5.75 8.28 -11.38
CA SER A 96 4.36 8.48 -10.96
C SER A 96 3.46 8.88 -12.12
N HIS A 97 3.94 9.73 -13.04
CA HIS A 97 3.23 10.05 -14.28
C HIS A 97 3.03 8.81 -15.16
N GLN A 98 4.06 7.99 -15.33
CA GLN A 98 3.95 6.73 -16.09
C GLN A 98 2.94 5.78 -15.47
N ALA A 99 2.94 5.63 -14.13
CA ALA A 99 1.96 4.83 -13.41
C ALA A 99 0.53 5.37 -13.60
N ALA A 100 0.36 6.69 -13.56
CA ALA A 100 -0.94 7.33 -13.80
C ALA A 100 -1.46 7.05 -15.21
N MET A 101 -0.62 7.19 -16.22
CA MET A 101 -1.01 6.91 -17.61
C MET A 101 -1.28 5.42 -17.86
N ARG A 102 -0.65 4.53 -17.10
CA ARG A 102 -0.91 3.09 -17.15
C ARG A 102 -2.25 2.73 -16.53
N LEU A 103 -2.56 3.30 -15.35
CA LEU A 103 -3.82 3.06 -14.63
C LEU A 103 -5.02 3.76 -15.29
N TYR A 104 -4.79 4.95 -15.83
CA TYR A 104 -5.83 5.80 -16.43
C TYR A 104 -5.37 6.30 -17.81
N PRO A 105 -5.38 5.45 -18.84
CA PRO A 105 -4.95 5.84 -20.19
C PRO A 105 -5.73 7.03 -20.73
N GLY A 106 -4.98 8.06 -21.17
CA GLY A 106 -5.58 9.28 -21.73
C GLY A 106 -6.15 10.26 -20.70
N SER A 107 -5.92 10.06 -19.41
CA SER A 107 -6.24 11.03 -18.37
C SER A 107 -5.39 12.31 -18.50
N LYS A 108 -5.81 13.37 -17.81
CA LYS A 108 -5.01 14.60 -17.65
C LYS A 108 -4.19 14.49 -16.37
N ALA A 109 -2.86 14.51 -16.48
CA ALA A 109 -1.99 14.54 -15.31
C ALA A 109 -1.90 15.98 -14.74
N ALA A 110 -1.95 16.09 -13.41
CA ALA A 110 -1.64 17.28 -12.64
C ALA A 110 -0.47 16.97 -11.71
N PHE A 111 0.56 17.81 -11.68
CA PHE A 111 1.81 17.54 -10.97
C PHE A 111 1.93 18.38 -9.72
N TYR A 112 2.40 17.72 -8.64
CA TYR A 112 2.54 18.31 -7.32
C TYR A 112 3.94 18.00 -6.75
N PRO A 113 4.54 18.93 -5.97
CA PRO A 113 5.92 18.76 -5.50
C PRO A 113 6.07 17.67 -4.44
N VAL A 114 5.08 17.50 -3.58
CA VAL A 114 5.11 16.53 -2.45
C VAL A 114 3.87 15.65 -2.41
N PHE A 115 3.95 14.52 -1.70
CA PHE A 115 2.83 13.57 -1.60
C PHE A 115 1.58 14.19 -0.98
N GLU A 116 1.75 15.00 0.07
CA GLU A 116 0.63 15.66 0.75
C GLU A 116 -0.21 16.54 -0.17
N ASP A 117 0.43 17.22 -1.12
CA ASP A 117 -0.29 18.05 -2.09
C ASP A 117 -1.15 17.20 -3.04
N VAL A 118 -0.71 15.97 -3.38
CA VAL A 118 -1.50 15.02 -4.16
C VAL A 118 -2.77 14.63 -3.39
N PHE A 119 -2.64 14.31 -2.10
CA PHE A 119 -3.80 14.00 -1.25
C PHE A 119 -4.72 15.21 -1.11
N SER A 120 -4.16 16.39 -0.90
CA SER A 120 -4.92 17.64 -0.79
C SER A 120 -5.69 17.98 -2.07
N ALA A 121 -5.08 17.73 -3.25
CA ALA A 121 -5.74 17.95 -4.54
C ALA A 121 -6.95 17.01 -4.73
N VAL A 122 -6.83 15.76 -4.33
CA VAL A 122 -7.95 14.80 -4.34
C VAL A 122 -9.02 15.21 -3.30
N ASP A 123 -8.61 15.67 -2.13
CA ASP A 123 -9.54 16.13 -1.06
C ASP A 123 -10.35 17.34 -1.48
N ARG A 124 -9.76 18.26 -2.23
CA ARG A 124 -10.41 19.47 -2.73
C ARG A 124 -11.15 19.29 -4.06
N ASP A 125 -11.24 18.05 -4.58
CA ASP A 125 -11.83 17.74 -5.89
C ASP A 125 -11.15 18.46 -7.08
N GLU A 126 -9.87 18.85 -6.91
CA GLU A 126 -9.02 19.37 -7.98
C GLU A 126 -8.52 18.23 -8.89
N ALA A 127 -8.48 17.01 -8.36
CA ALA A 127 -8.20 15.78 -9.08
C ALA A 127 -9.17 14.67 -8.68
N ASP A 128 -9.53 13.82 -9.63
CA ASP A 128 -10.42 12.67 -9.40
C ASP A 128 -9.68 11.54 -8.69
N PHE A 129 -8.38 11.38 -8.99
CA PHE A 129 -7.50 10.35 -8.45
C PHE A 129 -6.14 10.94 -8.11
N GLY A 130 -5.45 10.32 -7.14
CA GLY A 130 -4.03 10.51 -6.91
C GLY A 130 -3.26 9.23 -7.21
N VAL A 131 -2.12 9.29 -7.90
CA VAL A 131 -1.25 8.12 -8.13
C VAL A 131 0.09 8.34 -7.47
N ILE A 132 0.41 7.49 -6.47
CA ILE A 132 1.54 7.65 -5.56
C ILE A 132 2.32 6.34 -5.39
N PRO A 133 3.65 6.38 -5.22
CA PRO A 133 4.44 5.19 -4.90
C PRO A 133 4.20 4.77 -3.46
N VAL A 134 4.01 3.47 -3.21
CA VAL A 134 3.86 2.92 -1.84
C VAL A 134 5.02 2.02 -1.44
N GLU A 135 5.71 1.43 -2.41
CA GLU A 135 6.79 0.48 -2.14
C GLU A 135 7.77 0.41 -3.31
N ASN A 136 9.05 0.30 -3.00
CA ASN A 136 10.10 0.03 -3.97
C ASN A 136 10.90 -1.20 -3.53
N SER A 137 11.17 -2.14 -4.44
CA SER A 137 11.84 -3.41 -4.13
C SER A 137 13.27 -3.25 -3.57
N SER A 138 13.92 -2.09 -3.83
CA SER A 138 15.28 -1.80 -3.35
C SER A 138 15.32 -0.89 -2.13
N ALA A 139 14.29 -0.06 -1.91
CA ALA A 139 14.26 0.95 -0.84
C ALA A 139 13.20 0.65 0.24
N GLY A 140 12.33 -0.34 0.01
CA GLY A 140 11.24 -0.67 0.92
C GLY A 140 10.03 0.24 0.79
N SER A 141 9.27 0.36 1.86
CA SER A 141 8.01 1.10 1.91
C SER A 141 8.21 2.61 1.93
N VAL A 142 7.33 3.34 1.23
CA VAL A 142 7.27 4.82 1.25
C VAL A 142 6.44 5.24 2.45
N SER A 143 7.10 5.40 3.58
CA SER A 143 6.49 5.60 4.90
C SER A 143 5.46 6.72 4.97
N ASP A 144 5.79 7.89 4.40
CA ASP A 144 4.95 9.09 4.45
C ASP A 144 3.57 8.87 3.79
N VAL A 145 3.52 7.99 2.77
CA VAL A 145 2.26 7.70 2.07
C VAL A 145 1.28 6.93 2.97
N TYR A 146 1.77 6.02 3.79
CA TYR A 146 0.91 5.28 4.73
C TYR A 146 0.32 6.20 5.80
N ASP A 147 1.09 7.16 6.29
CA ASP A 147 0.62 8.15 7.26
C ASP A 147 -0.46 9.06 6.63
N LEU A 148 -0.29 9.44 5.37
CA LEU A 148 -1.28 10.19 4.62
C LEU A 148 -2.56 9.40 4.34
N LEU A 149 -2.45 8.11 3.98
CA LEU A 149 -3.61 7.23 3.80
C LEU A 149 -4.48 7.15 5.06
N LEU A 150 -3.86 7.04 6.25
CA LEU A 150 -4.57 7.05 7.52
C LEU A 150 -5.25 8.40 7.80
N ARG A 151 -4.54 9.50 7.55
CA ARG A 151 -5.03 10.85 7.84
C ARG A 151 -6.20 11.24 6.96
N TYR A 152 -6.11 11.00 5.65
CA TYR A 152 -7.14 11.37 4.67
C TYR A 152 -8.25 10.33 4.55
N ARG A 153 -8.02 9.09 4.99
CA ARG A 153 -8.97 7.96 4.89
C ARG A 153 -9.46 7.70 3.47
N PHE A 154 -8.58 7.88 2.50
CA PHE A 154 -8.90 7.59 1.11
C PHE A 154 -8.88 6.10 0.83
N SER A 155 -9.62 5.71 -0.20
CA SER A 155 -9.66 4.35 -0.70
C SER A 155 -8.59 4.12 -1.77
N ILE A 156 -7.97 2.94 -1.77
CA ILE A 156 -7.13 2.46 -2.87
C ILE A 156 -8.06 1.82 -3.89
N VAL A 157 -8.05 2.35 -5.11
CA VAL A 157 -8.96 1.95 -6.19
C VAL A 157 -8.26 1.29 -7.38
N GLY A 158 -6.94 1.19 -7.32
CA GLY A 158 -6.10 0.51 -8.32
C GLY A 158 -4.65 0.48 -7.88
N ALA A 159 -3.88 -0.43 -8.45
CA ALA A 159 -2.43 -0.48 -8.27
C ALA A 159 -1.73 -0.91 -9.57
N ALA A 160 -0.47 -0.49 -9.72
CA ALA A 160 0.38 -0.92 -10.83
C ALA A 160 1.84 -1.07 -10.37
N HIS A 161 2.53 -2.05 -10.97
CA HIS A 161 3.97 -2.23 -10.82
C HIS A 161 4.69 -1.64 -12.02
N LEU A 162 5.71 -0.82 -11.77
CA LEU A 162 6.62 -0.33 -12.80
C LEU A 162 8.03 -0.83 -12.56
N SER A 163 8.64 -1.40 -13.60
CA SER A 163 10.07 -1.66 -13.62
C SER A 163 10.81 -0.33 -13.71
N ILE A 164 11.68 -0.07 -12.75
CA ILE A 164 12.46 1.16 -12.69
C ILE A 164 13.75 0.96 -13.47
N ARG A 165 13.81 1.56 -14.65
CA ARG A 165 14.99 1.55 -15.50
C ARG A 165 15.55 2.95 -15.61
N HIS A 166 16.87 3.04 -15.48
CA HIS A 166 17.60 4.29 -15.51
C HIS A 166 18.45 4.39 -16.76
N PHE A 167 18.43 5.58 -17.36
CA PHE A 167 19.16 5.93 -18.56
C PHE A 167 20.03 7.15 -18.28
N LEU A 168 21.26 7.15 -18.79
CA LEU A 168 22.11 8.31 -18.79
C LEU A 168 21.76 9.18 -20.00
N CYS A 169 21.21 10.35 -19.75
CA CYS A 169 20.65 11.23 -20.78
C CYS A 169 21.29 12.61 -20.72
N ALA A 170 21.46 13.24 -21.87
CA ALA A 170 22.05 14.57 -21.97
C ALA A 170 21.51 15.34 -23.20
N SER A 171 21.85 16.62 -23.32
CA SER A 171 21.49 17.44 -24.47
C SER A 171 22.12 16.93 -25.76
N GLU A 172 21.56 17.33 -26.90
CA GLU A 172 21.95 16.84 -28.25
C GLU A 172 23.45 16.94 -28.52
N ASN A 173 24.09 18.01 -28.05
CA ASN A 173 25.52 18.27 -28.28
C ASN A 173 26.45 17.57 -27.27
N ALA A 174 25.91 16.77 -26.36
CA ALA A 174 26.68 16.06 -25.35
C ALA A 174 27.05 14.63 -25.79
N SER A 175 28.13 14.13 -25.22
CA SER A 175 28.63 12.76 -25.42
C SER A 175 29.22 12.25 -24.10
N LEU A 176 29.48 10.94 -23.99
CA LEU A 176 30.16 10.37 -22.82
C LEU A 176 31.54 11.00 -22.55
N LYS A 177 32.18 11.61 -23.58
CA LYS A 177 33.47 12.30 -23.44
C LYS A 177 33.34 13.72 -22.88
N THR A 178 32.23 14.38 -23.15
CA THR A 178 31.99 15.78 -22.72
C THR A 178 31.35 15.88 -21.37
N VAL A 179 30.51 14.92 -21.00
CA VAL A 179 29.79 14.90 -19.71
C VAL A 179 30.78 14.77 -18.54
N LYS A 180 30.63 15.63 -17.54
CA LYS A 180 31.42 15.65 -16.29
C LYS A 180 30.58 15.48 -15.04
N GLN A 181 29.33 15.89 -15.08
CA GLN A 181 28.41 15.85 -13.93
C GLN A 181 27.12 15.14 -14.31
N VAL A 182 26.57 14.40 -13.35
CA VAL A 182 25.32 13.69 -13.53
C VAL A 182 24.36 13.99 -12.38
N TYR A 183 23.16 14.45 -12.74
CA TYR A 183 22.11 14.87 -11.81
C TYR A 183 21.03 13.81 -11.71
N SER A 184 20.57 13.52 -10.53
CA SER A 184 19.38 12.73 -10.28
C SER A 184 18.98 12.73 -8.79
N HIS A 185 17.88 12.05 -8.48
CA HIS A 185 17.51 11.76 -7.09
C HIS A 185 18.61 10.92 -6.42
N PRO A 186 18.93 11.17 -5.12
CA PRO A 186 19.99 10.45 -4.41
C PRO A 186 19.90 8.93 -4.52
N GLN A 187 18.69 8.37 -4.44
CA GLN A 187 18.46 6.94 -4.59
C GLN A 187 18.84 6.42 -5.99
N ALA A 188 18.49 7.14 -7.06
CA ALA A 188 18.83 6.77 -8.43
C ALA A 188 20.36 6.84 -8.68
N LEU A 189 21.01 7.86 -8.12
CA LEU A 189 22.48 7.98 -8.17
C LEU A 189 23.15 6.80 -7.47
N SER A 190 22.66 6.39 -6.30
CA SER A 190 23.16 5.21 -5.59
C SER A 190 22.95 3.93 -6.39
N GLN A 191 21.78 3.76 -6.98
CA GLN A 191 21.44 2.59 -7.82
C GLN A 191 22.23 2.54 -9.13
N CYS A 192 22.86 3.63 -9.57
CA CYS A 192 23.68 3.73 -10.77
C CYS A 192 25.17 3.95 -10.48
N SER A 193 25.59 3.80 -9.24
CA SER A 193 26.93 4.16 -8.74
C SER A 193 28.08 3.48 -9.51
N LEU A 194 27.91 2.23 -9.97
CA LEU A 194 28.93 1.52 -10.72
C LEU A 194 29.23 2.19 -12.07
N LYS A 195 28.18 2.58 -12.81
CA LYS A 195 28.31 3.26 -14.10
C LYS A 195 28.81 4.71 -13.94
N ILE A 196 28.31 5.42 -12.95
CA ILE A 196 28.78 6.79 -12.59
C ILE A 196 30.28 6.76 -12.34
N LYS A 197 30.78 5.79 -11.55
CA LYS A 197 32.21 5.63 -11.27
C LYS A 197 33.00 5.22 -12.50
N ALA A 198 32.52 4.30 -13.30
CA ALA A 198 33.18 3.81 -14.50
C ALA A 198 33.41 4.93 -15.54
N HIS A 199 32.48 5.89 -15.65
CA HIS A 199 32.61 7.06 -16.51
C HIS A 199 33.30 8.26 -15.84
N GLY A 200 33.73 8.15 -14.59
CA GLY A 200 34.38 9.25 -13.86
C GLY A 200 33.47 10.48 -13.65
N LEU A 201 32.14 10.28 -13.62
CA LEU A 201 31.18 11.37 -13.50
C LEU A 201 31.02 11.81 -12.02
N LYS A 202 30.83 13.11 -11.82
CA LYS A 202 30.54 13.66 -10.50
C LYS A 202 29.02 13.63 -10.27
N PRO A 203 28.51 12.84 -9.29
CA PRO A 203 27.09 12.83 -8.97
C PRO A 203 26.66 14.11 -8.24
N VAL A 204 25.49 14.64 -8.58
CA VAL A 204 24.88 15.81 -7.95
C VAL A 204 23.42 15.48 -7.62
N ASN A 205 23.03 15.66 -6.38
CA ASN A 205 21.67 15.40 -5.91
C ASN A 205 20.67 16.42 -6.51
N TYR A 206 19.52 15.90 -6.92
CA TYR A 206 18.39 16.70 -7.39
C TYR A 206 17.08 16.18 -6.78
N SER A 207 16.01 16.97 -6.86
CA SER A 207 14.73 16.67 -6.20
C SER A 207 14.10 15.35 -6.66
N ASN A 208 14.10 15.08 -7.98
CA ASN A 208 13.68 13.82 -8.57
C ASN A 208 14.36 13.58 -9.94
N THR A 209 14.23 12.36 -10.47
CA THR A 209 14.90 11.94 -11.71
C THR A 209 14.42 12.70 -12.94
N ALA A 210 13.11 12.98 -13.05
CA ALA A 210 12.54 13.67 -14.20
C ALA A 210 12.81 15.18 -14.14
N ALA A 211 12.78 15.81 -12.95
CA ALA A 211 13.17 17.20 -12.79
C ALA A 211 14.66 17.43 -13.08
N ALA A 212 15.52 16.44 -12.80
CA ALA A 212 16.92 16.49 -13.22
C ALA A 212 17.05 16.47 -14.75
N ALA A 213 16.23 15.68 -15.45
CA ALA A 213 16.18 15.68 -16.92
C ALA A 213 15.71 17.03 -17.48
N GLU A 214 14.64 17.61 -16.89
CA GLU A 214 14.14 18.93 -17.23
C GLU A 214 15.22 20.00 -17.12
N MET A 215 15.92 20.04 -15.98
CA MET A 215 17.01 20.98 -15.72
C MET A 215 18.14 20.84 -16.76
N VAL A 216 18.60 19.61 -17.05
CA VAL A 216 19.66 19.36 -18.05
C VAL A 216 19.22 19.81 -19.44
N ALA A 217 17.95 19.61 -19.80
CA ALA A 217 17.40 20.06 -21.06
C ALA A 217 17.38 21.61 -21.18
N MET A 218 17.04 22.31 -20.09
CA MET A 218 17.01 23.76 -20.03
C MET A 218 18.41 24.38 -20.13
N GLU A 219 19.38 23.81 -19.40
CA GLU A 219 20.76 24.33 -19.34
C GLU A 219 21.53 24.17 -20.66
N LYS A 220 21.17 23.18 -21.47
CA LYS A 220 21.83 22.87 -22.78
C LYS A 220 23.35 22.77 -22.69
N ASN A 221 23.88 22.46 -21.52
CA ASN A 221 25.32 22.37 -21.27
C ASN A 221 25.83 20.97 -21.56
N PRO A 222 26.75 20.72 -22.53
CA PRO A 222 27.22 19.42 -22.89
C PRO A 222 28.05 18.70 -21.80
N ALA A 223 28.41 19.40 -20.71
CA ALA A 223 29.08 18.82 -19.57
C ALA A 223 28.12 18.21 -18.54
N LEU A 224 26.79 18.40 -18.70
CA LEU A 224 25.77 17.91 -17.77
C LEU A 224 24.97 16.75 -18.36
N ALA A 225 24.67 15.78 -17.53
CA ALA A 225 23.75 14.68 -17.83
C ALA A 225 22.76 14.46 -16.69
N ALA A 226 21.66 13.79 -16.99
CA ALA A 226 20.70 13.30 -16.01
C ALA A 226 20.64 11.76 -16.03
N ILE A 227 20.42 11.17 -14.85
CA ILE A 227 19.94 9.79 -14.76
C ILE A 227 18.43 9.87 -14.57
N CYS A 228 17.67 9.41 -15.59
CA CYS A 228 16.21 9.48 -15.61
C CYS A 228 15.59 8.28 -16.33
N SER A 229 14.27 8.26 -16.45
CA SER A 229 13.54 7.28 -17.27
C SER A 229 13.66 7.60 -18.75
N ARG A 230 13.35 6.65 -19.63
CA ARG A 230 13.26 6.86 -21.09
C ARG A 230 12.17 7.88 -21.41
N GLU A 231 11.06 7.81 -20.69
CA GLU A 231 9.92 8.71 -20.86
C GLU A 231 10.26 10.16 -20.50
N ALA A 232 11.02 10.37 -19.42
CA ALA A 232 11.51 11.69 -19.06
C ALA A 232 12.52 12.23 -20.11
N ALA A 233 13.42 11.37 -20.60
CA ALA A 233 14.33 11.77 -21.67
C ALA A 233 13.57 12.20 -22.94
N LYS A 234 12.54 11.46 -23.32
CA LYS A 234 11.67 11.79 -24.46
C LYS A 234 10.89 13.08 -24.24
N GLU A 235 10.32 13.24 -23.05
CA GLU A 235 9.51 14.43 -22.69
C GLU A 235 10.32 15.72 -22.81
N TYR A 236 11.57 15.70 -22.37
CA TYR A 236 12.44 16.87 -22.35
C TYR A 236 13.43 16.95 -23.55
N GLY A 237 13.31 16.05 -24.53
CA GLY A 237 14.13 16.07 -25.73
C GLY A 237 15.61 15.78 -25.49
N LEU A 238 15.93 14.94 -24.50
CA LEU A 238 17.30 14.49 -24.23
C LEU A 238 17.67 13.25 -25.04
N ASN A 239 18.94 13.19 -25.48
CA ASN A 239 19.52 12.01 -26.06
C ASN A 239 19.94 11.00 -24.99
N ILE A 240 19.64 9.71 -25.19
CA ILE A 240 20.13 8.63 -24.35
C ILE A 240 21.59 8.32 -24.74
N LEU A 241 22.52 8.59 -23.85
CA LEU A 241 23.94 8.27 -24.02
C LEU A 241 24.26 6.83 -23.66
N GLU A 242 23.58 6.28 -22.64
CA GLU A 242 23.72 4.89 -22.21
C GLU A 242 22.41 4.38 -21.61
N GLU A 243 22.06 3.14 -21.96
CA GLU A 243 20.85 2.49 -21.47
C GLU A 243 21.12 1.60 -20.26
N ASN A 244 20.11 1.43 -19.40
CA ASN A 244 20.14 0.49 -18.28
C ASN A 244 21.36 0.67 -17.38
N VAL A 245 21.59 1.92 -16.94
CA VAL A 245 22.77 2.28 -16.13
C VAL A 245 22.64 1.87 -14.66
N GLN A 246 21.51 1.30 -14.25
CA GLN A 246 21.30 0.79 -12.88
C GLN A 246 22.15 -0.46 -12.60
N ASN A 247 22.57 -0.60 -11.34
CA ASN A 247 23.39 -1.74 -10.86
C ASN A 247 22.62 -3.07 -10.85
N SER A 248 21.27 -3.04 -10.76
CA SER A 248 20.40 -4.22 -10.75
C SER A 248 19.18 -3.99 -11.63
N SER A 249 18.78 -5.02 -12.37
CA SER A 249 17.58 -5.01 -13.23
C SER A 249 16.28 -5.35 -12.48
N ALA A 250 16.37 -5.79 -11.22
CA ALA A 250 15.22 -6.26 -10.44
C ALA A 250 14.48 -5.12 -9.68
N ASN A 251 14.73 -3.85 -10.02
CA ASN A 251 14.12 -2.72 -9.34
C ASN A 251 12.69 -2.47 -9.85
N GLN A 252 11.73 -2.60 -8.96
CA GLN A 252 10.32 -2.33 -9.22
C GLN A 252 9.75 -1.38 -8.17
N THR A 253 8.83 -0.53 -8.59
CA THR A 253 8.04 0.32 -7.68
C THR A 253 6.57 0.00 -7.88
N ARG A 254 5.88 -0.21 -6.76
CA ARG A 254 4.44 -0.35 -6.70
C ARG A 254 3.81 1.02 -6.47
N PHE A 255 2.88 1.38 -7.33
CA PHE A 255 2.07 2.59 -7.24
C PHE A 255 0.63 2.21 -6.92
N VAL A 256 -0.05 3.06 -6.17
CA VAL A 256 -1.49 2.92 -5.92
C VAL A 256 -2.23 4.16 -6.42
N ALA A 257 -3.44 3.93 -6.90
CA ALA A 257 -4.40 4.99 -7.18
C ALA A 257 -5.30 5.17 -5.96
N ILE A 258 -5.40 6.40 -5.47
CA ILE A 258 -6.24 6.79 -4.34
C ILE A 258 -7.41 7.64 -4.81
N SER A 259 -8.54 7.50 -4.11
CA SER A 259 -9.75 8.31 -4.33
C SER A 259 -10.51 8.51 -3.03
N LYS A 260 -11.30 9.58 -2.91
CA LYS A 260 -12.24 9.79 -1.80
C LYS A 260 -13.35 8.74 -1.80
N ALA A 261 -13.83 8.38 -2.98
CA ALA A 261 -14.89 7.39 -3.12
C ALA A 261 -14.29 5.98 -3.27
N LEU A 262 -14.83 5.03 -2.50
CA LEU A 262 -14.54 3.61 -2.72
C LEU A 262 -15.15 3.18 -4.05
N SER A 263 -14.36 2.49 -4.87
CA SER A 263 -14.84 1.79 -6.06
C SER A 263 -14.19 0.42 -6.14
N ILE A 264 -14.95 -0.59 -6.53
CA ILE A 264 -14.50 -1.98 -6.57
C ILE A 264 -14.79 -2.55 -7.95
N PRO A 265 -13.78 -2.75 -8.80
CA PRO A 265 -13.96 -3.36 -10.12
C PRO A 265 -14.36 -4.84 -10.01
N ASP A 266 -14.99 -5.36 -11.06
CA ASP A 266 -15.46 -6.75 -11.07
C ASP A 266 -14.34 -7.78 -10.97
N ASP A 267 -13.18 -7.44 -11.50
CA ASP A 267 -11.96 -8.24 -11.53
C ASP A 267 -10.97 -7.90 -10.39
N ALA A 268 -11.45 -7.23 -9.34
CA ALA A 268 -10.64 -6.93 -8.17
C ALA A 268 -10.12 -8.21 -7.52
N ASP A 269 -8.81 -8.29 -7.35
CA ASP A 269 -8.08 -9.47 -6.88
C ASP A 269 -7.17 -9.21 -5.68
N LYS A 270 -7.03 -7.95 -5.26
CA LYS A 270 -6.19 -7.54 -4.13
C LYS A 270 -6.95 -6.68 -3.15
N ILE A 271 -6.75 -6.96 -1.87
CA ILE A 271 -7.37 -6.24 -0.78
C ILE A 271 -6.28 -5.65 0.12
N SER A 272 -6.45 -4.37 0.48
CA SER A 272 -5.63 -3.69 1.48
C SER A 272 -6.46 -3.31 2.69
N LEU A 273 -5.90 -3.59 3.86
CA LEU A 273 -6.48 -3.28 5.17
C LEU A 273 -5.47 -2.53 6.03
N CYS A 274 -5.95 -1.76 6.98
CA CYS A 274 -5.11 -1.36 8.10
C CYS A 274 -5.87 -1.45 9.43
N PHE A 275 -5.17 -1.70 10.52
CA PHE A 275 -5.73 -1.85 11.86
C PHE A 275 -4.64 -1.66 12.93
N SER A 276 -5.06 -1.38 14.16
CA SER A 276 -4.18 -1.45 15.32
C SER A 276 -4.47 -2.71 16.14
N LEU A 277 -3.52 -3.10 16.97
CA LEU A 277 -3.65 -4.24 17.88
C LEU A 277 -3.28 -3.82 19.30
N ASN A 278 -3.95 -4.43 20.27
CA ASN A 278 -3.50 -4.34 21.65
C ASN A 278 -2.11 -4.98 21.79
N HIS A 279 -1.24 -4.35 22.57
CA HIS A 279 0.12 -4.83 22.80
C HIS A 279 0.10 -6.04 23.77
N THR A 280 -0.40 -7.17 23.30
CA THR A 280 -0.45 -8.44 24.04
C THR A 280 0.16 -9.57 23.22
N THR A 281 0.77 -10.53 23.91
CA THR A 281 1.39 -11.69 23.27
C THR A 281 0.38 -12.44 22.40
N GLY A 282 0.76 -12.71 21.14
CA GLY A 282 -0.07 -13.47 20.20
C GLY A 282 -1.15 -12.68 19.48
N SER A 283 -1.33 -11.35 19.73
CA SER A 283 -2.37 -10.55 19.06
C SER A 283 -2.24 -10.60 17.53
N LEU A 284 -1.05 -10.36 16.99
CA LEU A 284 -0.80 -10.41 15.55
C LEU A 284 -0.99 -11.84 15.00
N TYR A 285 -0.47 -12.85 15.71
CA TYR A 285 -0.66 -14.25 15.33
C TYR A 285 -2.14 -14.60 15.21
N SER A 286 -2.96 -14.16 16.16
CA SER A 286 -4.41 -14.38 16.15
C SER A 286 -5.08 -13.80 14.90
N VAL A 287 -4.67 -12.61 14.46
CA VAL A 287 -5.20 -12.02 13.22
C VAL A 287 -4.71 -12.78 11.99
N LEU A 288 -3.41 -13.06 11.88
CA LEU A 288 -2.83 -13.77 10.73
C LEU A 288 -3.39 -15.20 10.59
N GLY A 289 -3.68 -15.86 11.71
CA GLY A 289 -4.30 -17.18 11.74
C GLY A 289 -5.65 -17.24 11.03
N ARG A 290 -6.43 -16.14 11.04
CA ARG A 290 -7.73 -16.07 10.34
C ARG A 290 -7.57 -16.10 8.82
N PHE A 291 -6.55 -15.41 8.29
CA PHE A 291 -6.22 -15.46 6.86
C PHE A 291 -5.75 -16.85 6.46
N ALA A 292 -4.88 -17.46 7.27
CA ALA A 292 -4.38 -18.82 7.03
C ALA A 292 -5.50 -19.86 7.01
N MET A 293 -6.48 -19.76 7.93
CA MET A 293 -7.64 -20.69 7.97
C MET A 293 -8.51 -20.62 6.71
N LEU A 294 -8.54 -19.48 6.04
CA LEU A 294 -9.27 -19.30 4.78
C LEU A 294 -8.40 -19.55 3.54
N GLY A 295 -7.12 -19.90 3.71
CA GLY A 295 -6.18 -20.10 2.61
C GLY A 295 -5.82 -18.81 1.87
N LEU A 296 -5.97 -17.64 2.52
CA LEU A 296 -5.68 -16.35 1.92
C LEU A 296 -4.18 -16.06 1.97
N ASN A 297 -3.61 -15.73 0.82
CA ASN A 297 -2.18 -15.43 0.68
C ASN A 297 -1.91 -13.94 0.95
N LEU A 298 -1.14 -13.67 2.01
CA LEU A 298 -0.68 -12.33 2.34
C LEU A 298 0.46 -11.94 1.40
N THR A 299 0.39 -10.75 0.82
CA THR A 299 1.41 -10.21 -0.09
C THR A 299 2.22 -9.09 0.54
N LYS A 300 1.69 -8.47 1.60
CA LYS A 300 2.39 -7.44 2.37
C LYS A 300 1.94 -7.44 3.81
N ILE A 301 2.88 -7.18 4.70
CA ILE A 301 2.63 -6.76 6.07
C ILE A 301 3.64 -5.67 6.43
N GLU A 302 3.16 -4.56 6.92
CA GLU A 302 3.97 -3.41 7.35
C GLU A 302 3.47 -2.94 8.70
N SER A 303 4.36 -2.70 9.64
CA SER A 303 4.02 -2.12 10.94
C SER A 303 4.55 -0.70 11.06
N ARG A 304 3.71 0.23 11.49
CA ARG A 304 4.05 1.64 11.65
C ARG A 304 3.71 2.09 13.06
N PRO A 305 4.64 2.76 13.78
CA PRO A 305 4.32 3.37 15.07
C PRO A 305 3.19 4.39 14.89
N ILE A 306 2.28 4.45 15.86
CA ILE A 306 1.22 5.47 15.88
C ILE A 306 1.85 6.76 16.41
N PRO A 307 1.91 7.85 15.61
CA PRO A 307 2.39 9.13 16.10
C PRO A 307 1.39 9.71 17.13
N ASP A 308 1.92 10.49 18.09
CA ASP A 308 1.14 11.34 19.03
C ASP A 308 0.28 10.69 20.13
N ARG A 309 0.39 9.40 20.42
CA ARG A 309 -0.15 8.91 21.69
C ARG A 309 0.93 9.02 22.78
N LYS A 310 0.69 9.90 23.76
CA LYS A 310 1.47 9.99 25.01
C LYS A 310 1.19 8.75 25.86
N PHE A 311 1.87 7.66 25.54
CA PHE A 311 1.86 6.46 26.38
C PHE A 311 3.18 6.31 27.11
N GLU A 312 3.12 6.13 28.41
CA GLU A 312 4.27 6.14 29.30
C GLU A 312 5.22 4.93 29.08
N HIS A 313 4.84 3.86 28.38
CA HIS A 313 5.66 2.65 28.35
C HIS A 313 5.70 1.82 27.05
N TYR A 314 4.83 1.98 26.04
CA TYR A 314 4.83 1.12 24.84
C TYR A 314 4.43 1.86 23.56
N PHE A 315 5.13 1.51 22.44
CA PHE A 315 4.70 1.93 21.11
C PHE A 315 3.47 1.13 20.70
N GLU A 316 2.39 1.80 20.33
CA GLU A 316 1.29 1.20 19.58
C GLU A 316 1.61 1.24 18.09
N TYR A 317 1.16 0.22 17.35
CA TYR A 317 1.43 0.08 15.93
C TYR A 317 0.15 -0.02 15.13
N PHE A 318 0.11 0.67 13.99
CA PHE A 318 -0.76 0.30 12.88
C PHE A 318 -0.08 -0.78 12.05
N PHE A 319 -0.89 -1.75 11.63
CA PHE A 319 -0.50 -2.80 10.70
C PHE A 319 -1.23 -2.57 9.38
N TYR A 320 -0.48 -2.44 8.31
CA TYR A 320 -0.98 -2.47 6.94
C TYR A 320 -0.80 -3.87 6.40
N LEU A 321 -1.84 -4.40 5.79
CA LEU A 321 -1.87 -5.77 5.32
C LEU A 321 -2.53 -5.83 3.96
N ASP A 322 -1.80 -6.41 2.99
CA ASP A 322 -2.33 -6.70 1.67
C ASP A 322 -2.42 -8.21 1.46
N PHE A 323 -3.48 -8.66 0.81
CA PHE A 323 -3.66 -10.06 0.47
C PHE A 323 -4.43 -10.23 -0.85
N ILE A 324 -4.24 -11.41 -1.46
CA ILE A 324 -4.98 -11.80 -2.65
C ILE A 324 -6.36 -12.26 -2.23
N GLY A 325 -7.40 -11.65 -2.80
CA GLY A 325 -8.78 -11.96 -2.50
C GLY A 325 -9.76 -10.98 -3.11
N SER A 326 -11.05 -11.32 -3.02
CA SER A 326 -12.13 -10.45 -3.48
C SER A 326 -13.26 -10.43 -2.47
N VAL A 327 -13.82 -9.26 -2.20
CA VAL A 327 -15.02 -9.11 -1.36
C VAL A 327 -16.29 -9.71 -1.99
N ARG A 328 -16.20 -10.23 -3.22
CA ARG A 328 -17.25 -11.02 -3.85
C ARG A 328 -17.31 -12.47 -3.33
N ASP A 329 -16.23 -12.94 -2.70
CA ASP A 329 -16.25 -14.16 -1.91
C ASP A 329 -16.84 -13.86 -0.53
N ASP A 330 -17.96 -14.48 -0.21
CA ASP A 330 -18.67 -14.28 1.06
C ASP A 330 -17.77 -14.57 2.27
N LYS A 331 -16.86 -15.53 2.18
CA LYS A 331 -15.92 -15.86 3.28
C LYS A 331 -14.91 -14.75 3.51
N VAL A 332 -14.43 -14.13 2.43
CA VAL A 332 -13.52 -12.99 2.51
C VAL A 332 -14.24 -11.76 3.08
N LEU A 333 -15.46 -11.49 2.60
CA LEU A 333 -16.29 -10.41 3.10
C LEU A 333 -16.65 -10.62 4.59
N ASP A 334 -17.00 -11.83 5.00
CA ASP A 334 -17.28 -12.19 6.40
C ASP A 334 -16.03 -11.96 7.27
N LEU A 335 -14.85 -12.37 6.82
CA LEU A 335 -13.59 -12.09 7.52
C LEU A 335 -13.35 -10.60 7.73
N ILE A 336 -13.44 -9.80 6.66
CA ILE A 336 -13.20 -8.36 6.72
C ILE A 336 -14.19 -7.69 7.68
N CYS A 337 -15.46 -8.05 7.59
CA CYS A 337 -16.51 -7.54 8.47
C CYS A 337 -16.30 -7.94 9.93
N ALA A 338 -15.85 -9.17 10.19
CA ALA A 338 -15.50 -9.62 11.53
C ALA A 338 -14.30 -8.84 12.11
N LEU A 339 -13.27 -8.61 11.29
CA LEU A 339 -12.10 -7.81 11.69
C LEU A 339 -12.49 -6.37 11.99
N SER A 340 -13.41 -5.79 11.22
CA SER A 340 -13.88 -4.41 11.46
C SER A 340 -14.62 -4.22 12.78
N ASP A 341 -15.31 -5.26 13.25
CA ASP A 341 -16.01 -5.22 14.54
C ASP A 341 -15.08 -5.48 15.73
N GLU A 342 -13.99 -6.24 15.53
CA GLU A 342 -13.10 -6.66 16.61
C GLU A 342 -11.84 -5.81 16.78
N LEU A 343 -11.30 -5.26 15.68
CA LEU A 343 -9.99 -4.61 15.71
C LEU A 343 -10.08 -3.09 15.86
N PRO A 344 -9.36 -2.52 16.81
CA PRO A 344 -9.31 -1.08 16.96
C PRO A 344 -8.63 -0.42 15.74
N GLY A 345 -9.11 0.76 15.35
CA GLY A 345 -8.54 1.50 14.23
C GLY A 345 -8.64 0.80 12.87
N PHE A 346 -9.52 -0.21 12.74
CA PHE A 346 -9.70 -0.92 11.48
C PHE A 346 -10.15 0.02 10.37
N SER A 347 -9.53 -0.11 9.20
CA SER A 347 -9.92 0.55 7.96
C SER A 347 -9.80 -0.41 6.78
N PHE A 348 -10.87 -0.53 6.02
CA PHE A 348 -10.87 -1.17 4.72
C PHE A 348 -10.36 -0.15 3.70
N LEU A 349 -9.11 -0.31 3.26
CA LEU A 349 -8.48 0.63 2.32
C LEU A 349 -8.94 0.42 0.88
N GLY A 350 -9.35 -0.81 0.51
CA GLY A 350 -9.93 -1.07 -0.81
C GLY A 350 -9.79 -2.52 -1.26
N ASN A 351 -10.57 -2.84 -2.31
CA ASN A 351 -10.42 -4.06 -3.11
C ASN A 351 -10.31 -3.63 -4.57
N TYR A 352 -9.19 -3.90 -5.19
CA TYR A 352 -8.84 -3.34 -6.48
C TYR A 352 -8.09 -4.35 -7.35
N ARG A 353 -7.96 -4.04 -8.63
CA ARG A 353 -7.10 -4.76 -9.57
C ARG A 353 -5.67 -4.25 -9.46
N GLU A 354 -4.71 -5.17 -9.37
CA GLU A 354 -3.30 -4.86 -9.49
C GLU A 354 -2.83 -5.14 -10.92
N ALA A 355 -2.48 -4.07 -11.66
CA ALA A 355 -2.00 -4.18 -13.03
C ALA A 355 -0.51 -4.53 -13.04
N GLU A 356 -0.15 -5.61 -13.76
CA GLU A 356 1.24 -6.05 -13.98
C GLU A 356 2.03 -5.12 -14.91
#